data_832a3f04c66d5c38d9427a37cddec4fb
#
_entry.id   832a3f04c66d5c38d9427a37cddec4fb
#
_cell.length_a   1.000
_cell.length_b   1.000
_cell.length_c   1.000
_cell.angle_alpha   90.00
_cell.angle_beta   90.00
_cell.angle_gamma   90.00
#
_symmetry.space_group_name_H-M   'P 1'
#
loop_
_entity.id
_entity.type
_entity.pdbx_description
1 polymer ?
#
loop_
_entity_poly.entity_id
_entity_poly.type
_entity_poly.pdbx_seq_one_letter_code
_entity_poly.pdbx_strand_id
1 'polypeptide(L)'
;MQRLWYSVTQADIDMLESVDESLMRSILECPLSTPKEMLYLELGVVPIRFIIKMRRLNFLQYILQEDANSLIHSFLKAQLENPTKGDWGQSCNETLETLEISLEMRDIEIMKKSSFRSLAKKKTAMHALKYLNLIKSKHSKVLNIVHQKLERSRYFIGNELNAQECKFLFALRTRMVDVNANYRVKYWDTICPCCKLEEDNQEHLLSCYMIEEEGMMIGSLLEF
;
A
#
# COMPACT_ATOMS: atom_id res chain seq x y z
N MET A 1 -4.89 -24.98 -0.94
CA MET A 1 -3.92 -23.87 -0.69
C MET A 1 -4.35 -22.86 0.40
N GLN A 2 -5.34 -23.16 1.26
CA GLN A 2 -5.87 -22.23 2.29
C GLN A 2 -5.28 -22.42 3.70
N ARG A 3 -4.47 -23.46 3.92
CA ARG A 3 -3.96 -23.81 5.27
C ARG A 3 -2.77 -22.97 5.76
N LEU A 4 -2.15 -22.15 4.91
CA LEU A 4 -0.90 -21.42 5.20
C LEU A 4 -1.07 -20.19 6.12
N TRP A 5 -2.29 -19.72 6.37
CA TRP A 5 -2.51 -18.46 7.08
C TRP A 5 -2.96 -18.64 8.55
N TYR A 6 -2.87 -19.85 9.05
CA TYR A 6 -3.38 -20.20 10.39
C TYR A 6 -2.51 -19.66 11.54
N SER A 7 -1.19 -19.60 11.32
CA SER A 7 -0.23 -19.22 12.37
C SER A 7 0.84 -18.22 11.87
N VAL A 8 0.44 -17.28 11.03
CA VAL A 8 1.37 -16.26 10.53
C VAL A 8 1.70 -15.29 11.65
N THR A 9 2.97 -15.25 12.04
CA THR A 9 3.49 -14.30 13.04
C THR A 9 3.68 -12.91 12.43
N GLN A 10 3.85 -11.89 13.29
CA GLN A 10 4.18 -10.55 12.80
C GLN A 10 5.50 -10.55 12.02
N ALA A 11 6.49 -11.33 12.44
CA ALA A 11 7.77 -11.45 11.74
C ALA A 11 7.60 -12.04 10.33
N ASP A 12 6.71 -13.04 10.15
CA ASP A 12 6.41 -13.59 8.83
C ASP A 12 5.75 -12.55 7.92
N ILE A 13 4.84 -11.76 8.47
CA ILE A 13 4.19 -10.66 7.74
C ILE A 13 5.22 -9.63 7.29
N ASP A 14 6.09 -9.19 8.20
CA ASP A 14 7.11 -8.19 7.91
C ASP A 14 8.11 -8.70 6.86
N MET A 15 8.47 -9.98 6.90
CA MET A 15 9.31 -10.62 5.88
C MET A 15 8.61 -10.64 4.51
N LEU A 16 7.35 -11.01 4.45
CA LEU A 16 6.56 -11.02 3.21
C LEU A 16 6.40 -9.60 2.63
N GLU A 17 6.14 -8.61 3.49
CA GLU A 17 6.06 -7.21 3.07
C GLU A 17 7.41 -6.70 2.55
N SER A 18 8.53 -7.09 3.16
CA SER A 18 9.88 -6.75 2.68
C SER A 18 10.15 -7.27 1.27
N VAL A 19 9.73 -8.51 0.97
CA VAL A 19 9.85 -9.08 -0.38
C VAL A 19 8.98 -8.33 -1.39
N ASP A 20 7.73 -8.04 -1.02
CA ASP A 20 6.77 -7.29 -1.84
C ASP A 20 7.29 -5.87 -2.15
N GLU A 21 7.79 -5.18 -1.13
CA GLU A 21 8.42 -3.85 -1.26
C GLU A 21 9.66 -3.89 -2.16
N SER A 22 10.51 -4.91 -2.02
CA SER A 22 11.69 -5.10 -2.87
C SER A 22 11.32 -5.30 -4.34
N LEU A 23 10.28 -6.10 -4.60
CA LEU A 23 9.76 -6.31 -5.95
C LEU A 23 9.21 -5.00 -6.55
N MET A 24 8.40 -4.25 -5.79
CA MET A 24 7.87 -2.95 -6.25
C MET A 24 8.99 -1.96 -6.56
N ARG A 25 10.04 -1.88 -5.72
CA ARG A 25 11.22 -1.04 -5.97
C ARG A 25 11.96 -1.46 -7.24
N SER A 26 12.12 -2.75 -7.47
CA SER A 26 12.77 -3.27 -8.67
C SER A 26 12.00 -2.90 -9.95
N ILE A 27 10.65 -2.99 -9.91
CA ILE A 27 9.80 -2.62 -11.05
C ILE A 27 9.87 -1.11 -11.32
N LEU A 28 9.86 -0.29 -10.27
CA LEU A 28 9.90 1.17 -10.37
C LEU A 28 11.32 1.74 -10.50
N GLU A 29 12.34 0.90 -10.35
CA GLU A 29 13.77 1.29 -10.36
C GLU A 29 14.07 2.43 -9.37
N CYS A 30 13.39 2.41 -8.22
CA CYS A 30 13.52 3.46 -7.23
C CYS A 30 14.49 3.07 -6.09
N PRO A 31 15.16 4.05 -5.45
CA PRO A 31 16.11 3.79 -4.38
C PRO A 31 15.46 3.22 -3.13
N LEU A 32 16.26 2.56 -2.27
CA LEU A 32 15.80 2.01 -0.99
C LEU A 32 15.27 3.09 -0.04
N SER A 33 15.74 4.33 -0.20
CA SER A 33 15.27 5.49 0.57
C SER A 33 13.85 5.93 0.25
N THR A 34 13.27 5.44 -0.87
CA THR A 34 11.88 5.74 -1.22
C THR A 34 10.94 5.24 -0.13
N PRO A 35 10.06 6.09 0.42
CA PRO A 35 9.11 5.69 1.44
C PRO A 35 8.21 4.56 0.93
N LYS A 36 8.13 3.47 1.69
CA LYS A 36 7.38 2.27 1.28
C LYS A 36 5.88 2.54 1.08
N GLU A 37 5.33 3.46 1.84
CA GLU A 37 3.93 3.87 1.77
C GLU A 37 3.59 4.41 0.39
N MET A 38 4.53 5.11 -0.25
CA MET A 38 4.35 5.65 -1.59
C MET A 38 4.31 4.56 -2.65
N LEU A 39 5.06 3.44 -2.47
CA LEU A 39 4.97 2.29 -3.36
C LEU A 39 3.53 1.74 -3.40
N TYR A 40 2.95 1.51 -2.22
CA TYR A 40 1.60 0.99 -2.10
C TYR A 40 0.54 1.99 -2.59
N LEU A 41 0.67 3.27 -2.24
CA LEU A 41 -0.29 4.31 -2.60
C LEU A 41 -0.31 4.57 -4.10
N GLU A 42 0.86 4.74 -4.72
CA GLU A 42 0.96 5.07 -6.15
C GLU A 42 0.61 3.87 -7.05
N LEU A 43 0.99 2.66 -6.64
CA LEU A 43 0.62 1.44 -7.37
C LEU A 43 -0.80 0.94 -7.07
N GLY A 44 -1.47 1.51 -6.07
CA GLY A 44 -2.81 1.07 -5.64
C GLY A 44 -2.82 -0.36 -5.09
N VAL A 45 -1.72 -0.80 -4.48
CA VAL A 45 -1.56 -2.15 -3.95
C VAL A 45 -1.93 -2.19 -2.47
N VAL A 46 -2.68 -3.20 -2.08
CA VAL A 46 -3.02 -3.44 -0.67
C VAL A 46 -1.84 -4.14 0.01
N PRO A 47 -1.28 -3.62 1.13
CA PRO A 47 -0.22 -4.29 1.87
C PRO A 47 -0.60 -5.71 2.30
N ILE A 48 0.37 -6.61 2.33
CA ILE A 48 0.15 -8.05 2.59
C ILE A 48 -0.56 -8.29 3.92
N ARG A 49 -0.25 -7.52 4.98
CA ARG A 49 -0.95 -7.61 6.27
C ARG A 49 -2.46 -7.46 6.16
N PHE A 50 -2.95 -6.63 5.28
CA PHE A 50 -4.38 -6.45 5.05
C PHE A 50 -4.96 -7.54 4.13
N ILE A 51 -4.18 -8.05 3.19
CA ILE A 51 -4.58 -9.19 2.35
C ILE A 51 -4.78 -10.44 3.23
N ILE A 52 -3.89 -10.67 4.20
CA ILE A 52 -4.03 -11.77 5.16
C ILE A 52 -5.32 -11.63 5.96
N LYS A 53 -5.61 -10.43 6.49
CA LYS A 53 -6.85 -10.15 7.23
C LYS A 53 -8.09 -10.44 6.38
N MET A 54 -8.11 -9.96 5.14
CA MET A 54 -9.23 -10.22 4.21
C MET A 54 -9.40 -11.72 3.92
N ARG A 55 -8.31 -12.45 3.69
CA ARG A 55 -8.36 -13.89 3.44
C ARG A 55 -8.84 -14.67 4.67
N ARG A 56 -8.43 -14.25 5.88
CA ARG A 56 -8.90 -14.82 7.14
C ARG A 56 -10.42 -14.71 7.26
N LEU A 57 -10.99 -13.54 6.99
CA LEU A 57 -12.44 -13.34 7.02
C LEU A 57 -13.18 -14.15 5.96
N ASN A 58 -12.65 -14.23 4.75
CA ASN A 58 -13.26 -15.06 3.70
C ASN A 58 -13.25 -16.56 4.09
N PHE A 59 -12.22 -17.00 4.80
CA PHE A 59 -12.13 -18.37 5.29
C PHE A 59 -13.04 -18.60 6.51
N LEU A 60 -13.19 -17.59 7.38
CA LEU A 60 -14.18 -17.60 8.45
C LEU A 60 -15.58 -17.84 7.90
N GLN A 61 -16.00 -17.06 6.92
CA GLN A 61 -17.32 -17.26 6.29
C GLN A 61 -17.45 -18.65 5.65
N TYR A 62 -16.39 -19.13 4.98
CA TYR A 62 -16.39 -20.48 4.42
C TYR A 62 -16.67 -21.54 5.49
N ILE A 63 -16.01 -21.48 6.67
CA ILE A 63 -16.20 -22.44 7.74
C ILE A 63 -17.63 -22.33 8.33
N LEU A 64 -18.12 -21.11 8.55
CA LEU A 64 -19.47 -20.89 9.10
C LEU A 64 -20.58 -21.43 8.19
N GLN A 65 -20.33 -21.51 6.88
CA GLN A 65 -21.28 -22.03 5.87
C GLN A 65 -21.11 -23.53 5.58
N GLU A 66 -20.11 -24.19 6.20
CA GLU A 66 -19.94 -25.64 6.13
C GLU A 66 -20.99 -26.37 6.99
N ASP A 67 -21.15 -27.67 6.75
CA ASP A 67 -22.04 -28.51 7.55
C ASP A 67 -21.72 -28.37 9.05
N ALA A 68 -22.75 -28.12 9.87
CA ALA A 68 -22.62 -27.97 11.31
C ALA A 68 -21.99 -29.23 12.00
N ASN A 69 -22.08 -30.38 11.36
CA ASN A 69 -21.45 -31.61 11.81
C ASN A 69 -20.00 -31.77 11.34
N SER A 70 -19.49 -30.84 10.51
CA SER A 70 -18.11 -30.91 10.08
C SER A 70 -17.14 -30.61 11.22
N LEU A 71 -16.02 -31.33 11.25
CA LEU A 71 -14.99 -31.14 12.27
C LEU A 71 -14.49 -29.72 12.35
N ILE A 72 -14.33 -29.06 11.19
CA ILE A 72 -13.80 -27.67 11.12
C ILE A 72 -14.81 -26.67 11.68
N HIS A 73 -16.11 -26.85 11.43
CA HIS A 73 -17.18 -26.01 11.99
C HIS A 73 -17.25 -26.20 13.51
N SER A 74 -17.27 -27.45 14.01
CA SER A 74 -17.29 -27.75 15.43
C SER A 74 -16.05 -27.19 16.16
N PHE A 75 -14.87 -27.29 15.56
CA PHE A 75 -13.64 -26.71 16.11
C PHE A 75 -13.71 -25.18 16.21
N LEU A 76 -14.16 -24.50 15.17
CA LEU A 76 -14.36 -23.03 15.20
C LEU A 76 -15.33 -22.63 16.30
N LYS A 77 -16.48 -23.33 16.40
CA LYS A 77 -17.50 -23.06 17.40
C LYS A 77 -16.92 -23.17 18.82
N ALA A 78 -16.16 -24.21 19.09
CA ALA A 78 -15.49 -24.40 20.38
C ALA A 78 -14.53 -23.26 20.73
N GLN A 79 -13.78 -22.75 19.75
CA GLN A 79 -12.88 -21.60 19.92
C GLN A 79 -13.63 -20.27 20.14
N LEU A 80 -14.79 -20.09 19.51
CA LEU A 80 -15.60 -18.87 19.69
C LEU A 80 -16.34 -18.89 21.05
N GLU A 81 -16.76 -20.07 21.54
CA GLU A 81 -17.41 -20.23 22.85
C GLU A 81 -16.43 -20.12 24.01
N ASN A 82 -15.19 -20.60 23.83
CA ASN A 82 -14.15 -20.61 24.85
C ASN A 82 -12.84 -20.03 24.27
N PRO A 83 -12.77 -18.74 24.02
CA PRO A 83 -11.62 -18.13 23.36
C PRO A 83 -10.38 -18.21 24.25
N THR A 84 -9.29 -18.75 23.70
CA THR A 84 -7.97 -18.74 24.33
C THR A 84 -7.00 -17.85 23.55
N LYS A 85 -6.00 -17.31 24.24
CA LYS A 85 -5.03 -16.41 23.61
C LYS A 85 -4.29 -17.11 22.49
N GLY A 86 -4.38 -16.56 21.30
CA GLY A 86 -3.73 -17.08 20.10
C GLY A 86 -4.59 -18.01 19.26
N ASP A 87 -5.84 -18.27 19.66
CA ASP A 87 -6.78 -19.06 18.87
C ASP A 87 -7.12 -18.34 17.54
N TRP A 88 -7.40 -19.16 16.55
CA TRP A 88 -7.80 -18.63 15.24
C TRP A 88 -9.14 -17.89 15.30
N GLY A 89 -10.09 -18.37 16.12
CA GLY A 89 -11.37 -17.69 16.39
C GLY A 89 -11.16 -16.30 16.97
N GLN A 90 -10.28 -16.15 17.97
CA GLN A 90 -9.90 -14.84 18.51
C GLN A 90 -9.29 -13.95 17.43
N SER A 91 -8.36 -14.46 16.62
CA SER A 91 -7.74 -13.72 15.52
C SER A 91 -8.76 -13.26 14.46
N CYS A 92 -9.87 -13.99 14.28
CA CYS A 92 -10.98 -13.55 13.42
C CYS A 92 -11.73 -12.39 14.04
N ASN A 93 -12.06 -12.43 15.34
CA ASN A 93 -12.71 -11.34 16.05
C ASN A 93 -11.85 -10.07 16.03
N GLU A 94 -10.57 -10.16 16.35
CA GLU A 94 -9.61 -9.05 16.25
C GLU A 94 -9.53 -8.47 14.83
N THR A 95 -9.68 -9.32 13.81
CA THR A 95 -9.70 -8.89 12.41
C THR A 95 -10.99 -8.13 12.08
N LEU A 96 -12.15 -8.60 12.54
CA LEU A 96 -13.43 -7.91 12.38
C LEU A 96 -13.39 -6.53 13.04
N GLU A 97 -12.91 -6.47 14.29
CA GLU A 97 -12.73 -5.23 15.04
C GLU A 97 -11.79 -4.26 14.31
N THR A 98 -10.58 -4.74 13.92
CA THR A 98 -9.59 -3.92 13.21
C THR A 98 -10.15 -3.33 11.92
N LEU A 99 -10.99 -4.06 11.20
CA LEU A 99 -11.59 -3.62 9.94
C LEU A 99 -12.95 -2.91 10.16
N GLU A 100 -13.35 -2.67 11.40
CA GLU A 100 -14.61 -2.03 11.77
C GLU A 100 -15.81 -2.72 11.08
N ILE A 101 -15.85 -4.05 11.11
CA ILE A 101 -16.94 -4.86 10.58
C ILE A 101 -17.82 -5.29 11.76
N SER A 102 -18.91 -4.57 11.97
CA SER A 102 -19.87 -4.79 13.07
C SER A 102 -20.95 -5.82 12.66
N LEU A 103 -20.50 -7.04 12.37
CA LEU A 103 -21.38 -8.17 12.05
C LEU A 103 -21.19 -9.26 13.09
N GLU A 104 -22.28 -9.87 13.53
CA GLU A 104 -22.26 -11.08 14.35
C GLU A 104 -21.92 -12.30 13.47
N MET A 105 -21.43 -13.37 14.09
CA MET A 105 -21.09 -14.62 13.38
C MET A 105 -22.27 -15.16 12.58
N ARG A 106 -23.49 -15.06 13.12
CA ARG A 106 -24.71 -15.46 12.45
C ARG A 106 -25.00 -14.65 11.19
N ASP A 107 -24.72 -13.33 11.22
CA ASP A 107 -24.89 -12.48 10.05
C ASP A 107 -23.93 -12.86 8.94
N ILE A 108 -22.69 -13.18 9.31
CA ILE A 108 -21.64 -13.65 8.38
C ILE A 108 -22.02 -14.99 7.76
N GLU A 109 -22.57 -15.91 8.56
CA GLU A 109 -23.05 -17.23 8.13
C GLU A 109 -24.14 -17.13 7.05
N ILE A 110 -25.17 -16.32 7.28
CA ILE A 110 -26.34 -16.21 6.40
C ILE A 110 -26.09 -15.31 5.18
N MET A 111 -25.09 -14.45 5.23
CA MET A 111 -24.77 -13.51 4.15
C MET A 111 -24.27 -14.22 2.90
N LYS A 112 -24.71 -13.77 1.71
CA LYS A 112 -24.20 -14.28 0.44
C LYS A 112 -22.67 -14.09 0.35
N LYS A 113 -21.99 -15.11 -0.12
CA LYS A 113 -20.51 -15.15 -0.27
C LYS A 113 -19.94 -13.96 -1.04
N SER A 114 -20.60 -13.57 -2.13
CA SER A 114 -20.23 -12.41 -2.94
C SER A 114 -20.36 -11.09 -2.17
N SER A 115 -21.43 -10.93 -1.40
CA SER A 115 -21.71 -9.72 -0.62
C SER A 115 -20.69 -9.56 0.52
N PHE A 116 -20.40 -10.63 1.26
CA PHE A 116 -19.41 -10.58 2.33
C PHE A 116 -18.00 -10.32 1.79
N ARG A 117 -17.60 -10.98 0.69
CA ARG A 117 -16.31 -10.72 0.03
C ARG A 117 -16.16 -9.28 -0.44
N SER A 118 -17.23 -8.71 -0.99
CA SER A 118 -17.24 -7.29 -1.40
C SER A 118 -17.08 -6.36 -0.20
N LEU A 119 -17.81 -6.63 0.89
CA LEU A 119 -17.69 -5.88 2.15
C LEU A 119 -16.26 -5.98 2.72
N ALA A 120 -15.74 -7.19 2.87
CA ALA A 120 -14.39 -7.43 3.39
C ALA A 120 -13.32 -6.73 2.53
N LYS A 121 -13.43 -6.80 1.20
CA LYS A 121 -12.53 -6.11 0.27
C LYS A 121 -12.59 -4.60 0.45
N LYS A 122 -13.80 -4.01 0.49
CA LYS A 122 -14.01 -2.56 0.66
C LYS A 122 -13.43 -2.07 1.98
N LYS A 123 -13.74 -2.74 3.09
CA LYS A 123 -13.24 -2.40 4.42
C LYS A 123 -11.72 -2.54 4.51
N THR A 124 -11.15 -3.61 3.95
CA THR A 124 -9.72 -3.84 3.88
C THR A 124 -9.00 -2.70 3.13
N ALA A 125 -9.49 -2.31 1.96
CA ALA A 125 -8.89 -1.21 1.18
C ALA A 125 -8.96 0.13 1.93
N MET A 126 -10.10 0.42 2.58
CA MET A 126 -10.28 1.63 3.38
C MET A 126 -9.28 1.70 4.56
N HIS A 127 -9.13 0.61 5.30
CA HIS A 127 -8.20 0.57 6.44
C HIS A 127 -6.73 0.58 6.00
N ALA A 128 -6.40 -0.08 4.89
CA ALA A 128 -5.08 0.00 4.28
C ALA A 128 -4.73 1.44 3.88
N LEU A 129 -5.65 2.13 3.22
CA LEU A 129 -5.48 3.53 2.84
C LEU A 129 -5.25 4.45 4.05
N LYS A 130 -6.10 4.32 5.09
CA LYS A 130 -5.96 5.08 6.35
C LYS A 130 -4.59 4.85 7.00
N TYR A 131 -4.17 3.60 7.08
CA TYR A 131 -2.86 3.20 7.61
C TYR A 131 -1.71 3.81 6.81
N LEU A 132 -1.73 3.69 5.47
CA LEU A 132 -0.67 4.22 4.59
C LEU A 132 -0.58 5.75 4.65
N ASN A 133 -1.71 6.46 4.63
CA ASN A 133 -1.72 7.92 4.76
C ASN A 133 -1.20 8.38 6.13
N LEU A 134 -1.52 7.65 7.20
CA LEU A 134 -1.02 7.96 8.54
C LEU A 134 0.50 7.80 8.64
N ILE A 135 1.07 6.74 8.05
CA ILE A 135 2.52 6.53 8.07
C ILE A 135 3.20 7.55 7.15
N LYS A 136 2.66 7.79 5.96
CA LYS A 136 3.18 8.78 5.01
C LYS A 136 3.29 10.17 5.63
N SER A 137 2.34 10.59 6.45
CA SER A 137 2.36 11.90 7.11
C SER A 137 3.58 12.12 8.02
N LYS A 138 4.29 11.05 8.39
CA LYS A 138 5.53 11.11 9.18
C LYS A 138 6.78 11.42 8.34
N HIS A 139 6.67 11.35 7.02
CA HIS A 139 7.77 11.63 6.09
C HIS A 139 7.66 13.07 5.57
N SER A 140 8.48 13.97 6.11
CA SER A 140 8.46 15.41 5.76
C SER A 140 8.87 15.70 4.31
N LYS A 141 9.59 14.76 3.66
CA LYS A 141 10.11 14.94 2.30
C LYS A 141 9.12 14.57 1.20
N VAL A 142 8.07 13.83 1.50
CA VAL A 142 7.08 13.42 0.49
C VAL A 142 6.11 14.56 0.21
N LEU A 143 5.72 14.76 -1.05
CA LEU A 143 4.67 15.71 -1.41
C LEU A 143 3.40 15.43 -0.61
N ASN A 144 2.75 16.48 -0.15
CA ASN A 144 1.55 16.38 0.69
C ASN A 144 0.30 15.98 -0.13
N ILE A 145 0.44 14.93 -0.96
CA ILE A 145 -0.62 14.39 -1.78
C ILE A 145 -1.47 13.47 -0.91
N VAL A 146 -2.74 13.80 -0.73
CA VAL A 146 -3.69 12.95 -0.01
C VAL A 146 -4.35 11.99 -0.99
N HIS A 147 -4.03 10.72 -0.91
CA HIS A 147 -4.74 9.69 -1.65
C HIS A 147 -6.11 9.45 -1.00
N GLN A 148 -7.18 9.63 -1.76
CA GLN A 148 -8.56 9.41 -1.30
C GLN A 148 -9.02 7.97 -1.47
N LYS A 149 -8.38 7.24 -2.39
CA LYS A 149 -8.65 5.83 -2.67
C LYS A 149 -7.35 5.08 -2.88
N LEU A 150 -7.36 3.79 -2.57
CA LEU A 150 -6.24 2.90 -2.88
C LEU A 150 -6.44 2.34 -4.29
N GLU A 151 -6.07 3.13 -5.25
CA GLU A 151 -6.15 2.83 -6.68
C GLU A 151 -4.82 3.19 -7.33
N ARG A 152 -4.48 2.49 -8.42
CA ARG A 152 -3.27 2.80 -9.18
C ARG A 152 -3.35 4.23 -9.71
N SER A 153 -2.30 4.99 -9.56
CA SER A 153 -2.21 6.36 -10.07
C SER A 153 -2.42 6.40 -11.58
N ARG A 154 -3.10 7.45 -12.06
CA ARG A 154 -3.56 7.55 -13.46
C ARG A 154 -2.43 7.41 -14.46
N TYR A 155 -1.27 7.98 -14.19
CA TYR A 155 -0.11 7.92 -15.07
C TYR A 155 0.45 6.48 -15.27
N PHE A 156 0.07 5.51 -14.42
CA PHE A 156 0.36 4.08 -14.62
C PHE A 156 -0.71 3.33 -15.42
N ILE A 157 -1.88 3.94 -15.65
CA ILE A 157 -3.02 3.26 -16.28
C ILE A 157 -3.18 3.69 -17.74
N GLY A 158 -2.87 4.96 -18.02
CA GLY A 158 -2.97 5.53 -19.37
C GLY A 158 -1.89 4.96 -20.31
N ASN A 159 -2.14 5.07 -21.61
CA ASN A 159 -1.15 4.79 -22.64
C ASN A 159 -0.42 6.07 -23.12
N GLU A 160 -0.59 7.16 -22.38
CA GLU A 160 -0.07 8.49 -22.75
C GLU A 160 1.41 8.61 -22.43
N LEU A 161 1.86 7.89 -21.39
CA LEU A 161 3.24 7.92 -20.93
C LEU A 161 3.91 6.56 -21.12
N ASN A 162 5.17 6.59 -21.50
CA ASN A 162 6.00 5.40 -21.55
C ASN A 162 6.52 5.00 -20.14
N ALA A 163 7.16 3.85 -20.04
CA ALA A 163 7.61 3.31 -18.74
C ALA A 163 8.63 4.23 -18.03
N GLN A 164 9.49 4.94 -18.76
CA GLN A 164 10.49 5.85 -18.19
C GLN A 164 9.83 7.13 -17.65
N GLU A 165 8.88 7.66 -18.39
CA GLU A 165 8.08 8.82 -17.95
C GLU A 165 7.28 8.50 -16.69
N CYS A 166 6.66 7.31 -16.62
CA CYS A 166 5.98 6.85 -15.42
C CYS A 166 6.92 6.76 -14.20
N LYS A 167 8.13 6.22 -14.37
CA LYS A 167 9.14 6.15 -13.30
C LYS A 167 9.60 7.54 -12.87
N PHE A 168 9.79 8.43 -13.81
CA PHE A 168 10.18 9.80 -13.53
C PHE A 168 9.10 10.54 -12.74
N LEU A 169 7.81 10.43 -13.13
CA LEU A 169 6.70 10.99 -12.38
C LEU A 169 6.60 10.39 -10.97
N PHE A 170 6.81 9.09 -10.84
CA PHE A 170 6.87 8.46 -9.52
C PHE A 170 7.99 9.06 -8.67
N ALA A 171 9.19 9.25 -9.23
CA ALA A 171 10.31 9.87 -8.54
C ALA A 171 10.03 11.31 -8.13
N LEU A 172 9.38 12.11 -8.99
CA LEU A 172 8.92 13.48 -8.66
C LEU A 172 7.94 13.48 -7.49
N ARG A 173 6.92 12.63 -7.52
CA ARG A 173 5.87 12.57 -6.49
C ARG A 173 6.41 12.07 -5.13
N THR A 174 7.46 11.26 -5.17
CA THR A 174 8.12 10.74 -3.96
C THR A 174 9.29 11.60 -3.49
N ARG A 175 9.62 12.67 -4.21
CA ARG A 175 10.82 13.51 -4.01
C ARG A 175 12.13 12.71 -4.04
N MET A 176 12.19 11.71 -4.90
CA MET A 176 13.35 10.86 -5.11
C MET A 176 14.02 11.10 -6.46
N VAL A 177 13.79 12.27 -7.04
CA VAL A 177 14.51 12.69 -8.26
C VAL A 177 15.99 12.86 -7.95
N ASP A 178 16.83 12.52 -8.93
CA ASP A 178 18.28 12.63 -8.82
C ASP A 178 18.71 14.11 -8.99
N VAL A 179 18.61 14.86 -7.90
CA VAL A 179 19.05 16.26 -7.80
C VAL A 179 20.12 16.38 -6.72
N ASN A 180 21.08 17.29 -6.87
CA ASN A 180 22.21 17.44 -5.98
C ASN A 180 21.80 17.72 -4.52
N ALA A 181 20.69 18.43 -4.31
CA ALA A 181 20.17 18.71 -2.97
C ALA A 181 19.78 17.47 -2.19
N ASN A 182 19.46 16.34 -2.86
CA ASN A 182 19.19 15.06 -2.20
C ASN A 182 20.45 14.37 -1.68
N TYR A 183 21.63 14.79 -2.12
CA TYR A 183 22.93 14.18 -1.83
C TYR A 183 23.92 15.13 -1.14
N ARG A 184 23.43 16.09 -0.34
CA ARG A 184 24.24 17.14 0.33
C ARG A 184 25.49 16.61 1.06
N VAL A 185 25.44 15.37 1.52
CA VAL A 185 26.61 14.73 2.17
C VAL A 185 27.69 14.34 1.15
N LYS A 186 27.28 14.09 -0.11
CA LYS A 186 28.18 13.61 -1.17
C LYS A 186 28.70 14.77 -2.06
N TYR A 187 27.89 15.78 -2.25
CA TYR A 187 28.22 16.93 -3.10
C TYR A 187 28.34 18.19 -2.24
N TRP A 188 29.51 18.84 -2.30
CA TRP A 188 29.76 20.12 -1.64
C TRP A 188 29.00 21.27 -2.34
N ASP A 189 28.81 21.13 -3.64
CA ASP A 189 28.10 22.08 -4.48
C ASP A 189 26.71 21.52 -4.81
N THR A 190 25.68 22.19 -4.30
CA THR A 190 24.28 21.88 -4.56
C THR A 190 23.69 22.77 -5.64
N ILE A 191 24.51 23.51 -6.38
CA ILE A 191 24.06 24.41 -7.45
C ILE A 191 23.63 23.61 -8.69
N CYS A 192 22.57 24.07 -9.32
CA CYS A 192 22.04 23.46 -10.53
C CYS A 192 23.09 23.38 -11.64
N PRO A 193 23.38 22.21 -12.21
CA PRO A 193 24.39 22.05 -13.26
C PRO A 193 24.00 22.73 -14.56
N CYS A 194 22.69 23.00 -14.81
CA CYS A 194 22.20 23.63 -16.01
C CYS A 194 22.35 25.14 -15.93
N CYS A 195 21.63 25.82 -15.07
CA CYS A 195 21.64 27.29 -15.00
C CYS A 195 22.78 27.85 -14.14
N LYS A 196 23.36 27.10 -13.22
CA LYS A 196 24.44 27.49 -12.28
C LYS A 196 24.10 28.72 -11.40
N LEU A 197 22.81 28.99 -11.18
CA LEU A 197 22.34 30.15 -10.42
C LEU A 197 21.65 29.75 -9.12
N GLU A 198 20.89 28.67 -9.12
CA GLU A 198 20.05 28.26 -7.99
C GLU A 198 20.40 26.86 -7.49
N GLU A 199 19.88 26.52 -6.32
CA GLU A 199 20.07 25.18 -5.73
C GLU A 199 19.39 24.12 -6.60
N ASP A 200 20.09 23.03 -6.92
CA ASP A 200 19.59 21.90 -7.67
C ASP A 200 18.69 21.04 -6.78
N ASN A 201 17.47 21.50 -6.60
CA ASN A 201 16.40 20.81 -5.89
C ASN A 201 15.22 20.53 -6.83
N GLN A 202 14.25 19.77 -6.36
CA GLN A 202 13.12 19.36 -7.20
C GLN A 202 12.27 20.56 -7.64
N GLU A 203 12.08 21.55 -6.80
CA GLU A 203 11.33 22.76 -7.10
C GLU A 203 12.02 23.54 -8.23
N HIS A 204 13.33 23.70 -8.14
CA HIS A 204 14.13 24.36 -9.19
C HIS A 204 14.16 23.53 -10.48
N LEU A 205 14.25 22.20 -10.40
CA LEU A 205 14.20 21.33 -11.60
C LEU A 205 12.94 21.60 -12.43
N LEU A 206 11.81 21.88 -11.77
CA LEU A 206 10.53 22.15 -12.43
C LEU A 206 10.41 23.57 -13.00
N SER A 207 11.24 24.50 -12.55
CA SER A 207 11.22 25.92 -12.92
C SER A 207 12.52 26.43 -13.56
N CYS A 208 13.48 25.55 -13.82
CA CYS A 208 14.75 25.93 -14.42
C CYS A 208 14.57 26.36 -15.88
N TYR A 209 14.83 27.64 -16.16
CA TYR A 209 14.65 28.23 -17.48
C TYR A 209 15.46 27.54 -18.59
N MET A 210 16.63 26.99 -18.27
CA MET A 210 17.45 26.24 -19.23
C MET A 210 16.80 24.92 -19.65
N ILE A 211 15.97 24.32 -18.79
CA ILE A 211 15.23 23.11 -19.12
C ILE A 211 13.97 23.44 -19.92
N GLU A 212 13.33 24.58 -19.63
CA GLU A 212 12.19 25.08 -20.41
C GLU A 212 12.56 25.42 -21.85
N GLU A 213 13.72 26.06 -22.07
CA GLU A 213 14.23 26.40 -23.42
C GLU A 213 14.54 25.16 -24.27
N GLU A 214 14.94 24.06 -23.67
CA GLU A 214 15.18 22.79 -24.39
C GLU A 214 13.88 22.02 -24.73
N GLY A 215 12.71 22.57 -24.43
CA GLY A 215 11.40 22.00 -24.82
C GLY A 215 10.91 20.86 -23.95
N MET A 216 11.53 20.61 -22.80
CA MET A 216 11.02 19.69 -21.81
C MET A 216 9.91 20.36 -20.97
N MET A 217 8.68 20.28 -21.45
CA MET A 217 7.48 20.73 -20.70
C MET A 217 7.20 19.81 -19.52
N ILE A 218 7.99 19.90 -18.46
CA ILE A 218 7.80 19.10 -17.23
C ILE A 218 6.54 19.56 -16.46
N GLY A 219 6.16 20.83 -16.58
CA GLY A 219 5.00 21.41 -15.87
C GLY A 219 3.67 20.72 -16.18
N SER A 220 3.45 20.26 -17.42
CA SER A 220 2.23 19.56 -17.81
C SER A 220 2.15 18.12 -17.25
N LEU A 221 3.25 17.54 -16.78
CA LEU A 221 3.31 16.21 -16.21
C LEU A 221 2.81 16.15 -14.75
N LEU A 222 2.67 17.29 -14.08
CA LEU A 222 2.23 17.35 -12.68
C LEU A 222 0.70 17.40 -12.51
N GLU A 223 -0.06 17.59 -13.58
CA GLU A 223 -1.53 17.65 -13.56
C GLU A 223 -2.20 16.25 -13.59
N PHE A 224 -1.43 15.16 -13.61
CA PHE A 224 -1.92 13.77 -13.65
C PHE A 224 -2.21 13.17 -12.27
#